data_cde1f8a243d378b89ddeecad8bd634da
#
_entry.id   cde1f8a243d378b89ddeecad8bd634da
#
_cell.length_a   1.000
_cell.length_b   1.000
_cell.length_c   1.000
_cell.angle_alpha   90.00
_cell.angle_beta   90.00
_cell.angle_gamma   90.00
#
_symmetry.space_group_name_H-M   'P 1'
#
loop_
_entity.id
_entity.type
_entity.pdbx_description
1 polymer ?
#
loop_
_entity_poly.entity_id
_entity_poly.type
_entity_poly.pdbx_seq_one_letter_code
_entity_poly.pdbx_strand_id
1 'polypeptide(L)'
;IIGDAPGHEQYTRNMVTAASSADAAVVLVDATKLDWQSALPELLPQTRRHSLLVNLLRVTSIVFAVNKLDAVEKPEVAFANISAALNKFAEEAQIPVKAIIPVSALIGYNVVDANPGWCGYNGPGLLQLLEQLPATPADTAPFAFPVQWVEKFSSSSDTSQGRRVFWGRIASGDVKPGQEITVLPGGKTAKVAQVLDHARQPKDVKAGHSAGIILDRELDVSRGDWL
;
A
#
# COMPACT_ATOMS: atom_id res chain seq x y z
N ILE A 1 1.85 1.42 9.52
CA ILE A 1 2.18 -0.04 9.49
C ILE A 1 3.26 -0.21 8.43
N ILE A 2 4.36 -0.89 8.79
CA ILE A 2 5.43 -1.21 7.84
C ILE A 2 5.34 -2.70 7.53
N GLY A 3 5.29 -3.03 6.25
CA GLY A 3 5.37 -4.39 5.74
C GLY A 3 6.75 -4.63 5.12
N ASP A 4 7.54 -5.53 5.68
CA ASP A 4 8.80 -5.94 5.09
C ASP A 4 8.57 -7.04 4.05
N ALA A 5 9.16 -6.88 2.88
CA ALA A 5 9.05 -7.84 1.79
C ALA A 5 10.46 -8.30 1.35
N PRO A 6 10.73 -9.62 1.38
CA PRO A 6 12.04 -10.13 0.97
C PRO A 6 12.36 -9.78 -0.49
N GLY A 7 13.60 -9.31 -0.73
CA GLY A 7 14.05 -8.89 -2.07
C GLY A 7 14.43 -10.04 -3.03
N HIS A 8 14.42 -11.30 -2.60
CA HIS A 8 14.78 -12.43 -3.46
C HIS A 8 13.65 -12.84 -4.40
N GLU A 9 13.99 -13.25 -5.62
CA GLU A 9 13.04 -13.59 -6.69
C GLU A 9 12.00 -14.64 -6.29
N GLN A 10 12.40 -15.64 -5.51
CA GLN A 10 11.51 -16.69 -5.01
C GLN A 10 10.39 -16.20 -4.08
N TYR A 11 10.50 -14.99 -3.55
CA TYR A 11 9.51 -14.38 -2.65
C TYR A 11 8.65 -13.30 -3.30
N THR A 12 8.64 -13.21 -4.63
CA THR A 12 7.83 -12.23 -5.39
C THR A 12 6.35 -12.25 -4.98
N ARG A 13 5.78 -13.42 -4.66
CA ARG A 13 4.39 -13.55 -4.19
C ARG A 13 4.16 -12.78 -2.87
N ASN A 14 5.09 -12.88 -1.93
CA ASN A 14 4.99 -12.17 -0.64
C ASN A 14 5.05 -10.65 -0.85
N MET A 15 5.91 -10.20 -1.76
CA MET A 15 6.00 -8.78 -2.13
C MET A 15 4.69 -8.28 -2.76
N VAL A 16 4.08 -9.05 -3.67
CA VAL A 16 2.78 -8.70 -4.27
C VAL A 16 1.71 -8.58 -3.19
N THR A 17 1.67 -9.52 -2.24
CA THR A 17 0.71 -9.48 -1.13
C THR A 17 0.91 -8.24 -0.24
N ALA A 18 2.14 -7.91 0.11
CA ALA A 18 2.45 -6.72 0.92
C ALA A 18 2.12 -5.43 0.16
N ALA A 19 2.53 -5.32 -1.11
CA ALA A 19 2.34 -4.13 -1.92
C ALA A 19 0.87 -3.87 -2.30
N SER A 20 0.04 -4.92 -2.41
CA SER A 20 -1.37 -4.78 -2.80
C SER A 20 -2.22 -3.95 -1.82
N SER A 21 -1.75 -3.73 -0.60
CA SER A 21 -2.43 -2.94 0.43
C SER A 21 -1.58 -1.76 0.93
N ALA A 22 -0.47 -1.45 0.25
CA ALA A 22 0.43 -0.40 0.66
C ALA A 22 0.05 0.95 0.04
N ASP A 23 0.10 2.02 0.83
CA ASP A 23 -0.07 3.41 0.38
C ASP A 23 1.21 3.95 -0.26
N ALA A 24 2.36 3.44 0.19
CA ALA A 24 3.68 3.80 -0.31
C ALA A 24 4.62 2.59 -0.33
N ALA A 25 5.63 2.64 -1.19
CA ALA A 25 6.68 1.64 -1.23
C ALA A 25 8.07 2.28 -1.21
N VAL A 26 8.95 1.71 -0.40
CA VAL A 26 10.37 2.05 -0.38
C VAL A 26 11.14 0.94 -1.08
N VAL A 27 11.77 1.28 -2.20
CA VAL A 27 12.65 0.35 -2.94
C VAL A 27 14.10 0.62 -2.53
N LEU A 28 14.71 -0.34 -1.83
CA LEU A 28 16.10 -0.25 -1.42
C LEU A 28 17.03 -0.55 -2.60
N VAL A 29 18.02 0.32 -2.80
CA VAL A 29 19.04 0.20 -3.85
C VAL A 29 20.40 0.10 -3.18
N ASP A 30 21.08 -1.02 -3.36
CA ASP A 30 22.42 -1.25 -2.79
C ASP A 30 23.47 -0.59 -3.70
N ALA A 31 24.05 0.52 -3.25
CA ALA A 31 25.05 1.29 -4.01
C ALA A 31 26.32 0.47 -4.30
N THR A 32 26.69 -0.47 -3.43
CA THR A 32 27.91 -1.27 -3.58
C THR A 32 27.83 -2.32 -4.70
N LYS A 33 26.63 -2.60 -5.18
CA LYS A 33 26.39 -3.58 -6.26
C LYS A 33 26.28 -2.95 -7.64
N LEU A 34 26.41 -1.64 -7.73
CA LEU A 34 26.31 -0.89 -8.99
C LEU A 34 27.68 -0.36 -9.40
N ASP A 35 27.91 -0.22 -10.68
CA ASP A 35 29.07 0.50 -11.21
C ASP A 35 28.83 2.03 -11.08
N TRP A 36 28.89 2.48 -9.84
CA TRP A 36 28.60 3.86 -9.47
C TRP A 36 29.60 4.90 -10.06
N GLN A 37 30.73 4.46 -10.61
CA GLN A 37 31.68 5.33 -11.31
C GLN A 37 31.18 5.73 -12.71
N SER A 38 30.35 4.89 -13.30
CA SER A 38 29.66 5.23 -14.55
C SER A 38 28.67 6.38 -14.30
N ALA A 39 28.62 7.35 -15.22
CA ALA A 39 27.68 8.46 -15.17
C ALA A 39 26.20 8.02 -15.20
N LEU A 40 25.94 6.82 -15.75
CA LEU A 40 24.62 6.19 -15.82
C LEU A 40 24.75 4.69 -15.59
N PRO A 41 24.86 4.25 -14.32
CA PRO A 41 25.04 2.85 -13.99
C PRO A 41 23.82 2.02 -14.41
N GLU A 42 24.06 0.78 -14.84
CA GLU A 42 22.98 -0.18 -15.09
C GLU A 42 22.34 -0.62 -13.78
N LEU A 43 21.03 -0.42 -13.66
CA LEU A 43 20.28 -0.84 -12.49
C LEU A 43 20.14 -2.35 -12.41
N LEU A 44 20.24 -2.90 -11.21
CA LEU A 44 20.06 -4.33 -10.98
C LEU A 44 18.70 -4.81 -11.48
N PRO A 45 18.62 -6.01 -12.08
CA PRO A 45 17.36 -6.60 -12.54
C PRO A 45 16.29 -6.65 -11.44
N GLN A 46 16.68 -6.91 -10.20
CA GLN A 46 15.77 -6.92 -9.05
C GLN A 46 15.16 -5.54 -8.76
N THR A 47 15.97 -4.48 -8.77
CA THR A 47 15.48 -3.10 -8.59
C THR A 47 14.44 -2.76 -9.65
N ARG A 48 14.74 -3.06 -10.91
CA ARG A 48 13.82 -2.82 -12.04
C ARG A 48 12.52 -3.62 -11.89
N ARG A 49 12.60 -4.92 -11.60
CA ARG A 49 11.45 -5.80 -11.42
C ARG A 49 10.54 -5.35 -10.28
N HIS A 50 11.12 -5.09 -9.10
CA HIS A 50 10.34 -4.68 -7.94
C HIS A 50 9.63 -3.36 -8.16
N SER A 51 10.30 -2.38 -8.75
CA SER A 51 9.70 -1.09 -9.07
C SER A 51 8.53 -1.21 -10.06
N LEU A 52 8.69 -2.04 -11.10
CA LEU A 52 7.62 -2.31 -12.06
C LEU A 52 6.43 -3.02 -11.42
N LEU A 53 6.66 -4.01 -10.56
CA LEU A 53 5.59 -4.72 -9.86
C LEU A 53 4.81 -3.80 -8.91
N VAL A 54 5.50 -2.96 -8.15
CA VAL A 54 4.88 -1.98 -7.27
C VAL A 54 4.04 -0.97 -8.07
N ASN A 55 4.54 -0.52 -9.22
CA ASN A 55 3.81 0.36 -10.14
C ASN A 55 2.57 -0.32 -10.74
N LEU A 56 2.68 -1.59 -11.16
CA LEU A 56 1.54 -2.39 -11.65
C LEU A 56 0.47 -2.59 -10.58
N LEU A 57 0.84 -2.70 -9.31
CA LEU A 57 -0.08 -2.78 -8.19
C LEU A 57 -0.69 -1.42 -7.80
N ARG A 58 -0.37 -0.37 -8.57
CA ARG A 58 -0.90 0.99 -8.40
C ARG A 58 -0.57 1.64 -7.05
N VAL A 59 0.57 1.31 -6.48
CA VAL A 59 1.09 2.05 -5.33
C VAL A 59 1.45 3.47 -5.79
N THR A 60 0.80 4.46 -5.20
CA THR A 60 0.84 5.85 -5.68
C THR A 60 2.09 6.62 -5.28
N SER A 61 2.83 6.13 -4.31
CA SER A 61 4.02 6.78 -3.77
C SER A 61 5.20 5.80 -3.72
N ILE A 62 6.17 5.99 -4.61
CA ILE A 62 7.37 5.16 -4.66
C ILE A 62 8.58 6.02 -4.29
N VAL A 63 9.37 5.54 -3.33
CA VAL A 63 10.61 6.18 -2.87
C VAL A 63 11.76 5.22 -3.13
N PHE A 64 12.82 5.69 -3.75
CA PHE A 64 14.08 4.95 -3.83
C PHE A 64 14.99 5.36 -2.68
N ALA A 65 15.43 4.40 -1.88
CA ALA A 65 16.42 4.60 -0.83
C ALA A 65 17.75 3.97 -1.27
N VAL A 66 18.69 4.80 -1.67
CA VAL A 66 20.03 4.38 -2.09
C VAL A 66 20.85 4.16 -0.84
N ASN A 67 21.05 2.88 -0.50
CA ASN A 67 21.69 2.44 0.76
C ASN A 67 23.15 2.04 0.54
N LYS A 68 23.88 1.97 1.65
CA LYS A 68 25.32 1.61 1.74
C LYS A 68 26.25 2.60 1.04
N LEU A 69 25.85 3.85 0.92
CA LEU A 69 26.70 4.90 0.39
C LEU A 69 27.91 5.18 1.31
N ASP A 70 27.82 4.85 2.58
CA ASP A 70 28.93 4.87 3.56
C ASP A 70 30.04 3.87 3.22
N ALA A 71 29.75 2.85 2.42
CA ALA A 71 30.70 1.81 2.02
C ALA A 71 31.33 2.07 0.63
N VAL A 72 31.00 3.18 -0.04
CA VAL A 72 31.60 3.56 -1.32
C VAL A 72 32.62 4.67 -1.15
N GLU A 73 33.66 4.70 -2.01
CA GLU A 73 34.77 5.64 -1.89
C GLU A 73 34.35 7.11 -2.09
N LYS A 74 33.41 7.37 -3.04
CA LYS A 74 32.91 8.71 -3.36
C LYS A 74 31.38 8.74 -3.30
N PRO A 75 30.79 8.83 -2.10
CA PRO A 75 29.34 8.68 -1.90
C PRO A 75 28.53 9.74 -2.64
N GLU A 76 29.01 10.97 -2.76
CA GLU A 76 28.32 12.05 -3.48
C GLU A 76 28.21 11.73 -4.97
N VAL A 77 29.31 11.30 -5.60
CA VAL A 77 29.33 10.93 -7.02
C VAL A 77 28.45 9.71 -7.26
N ALA A 78 28.55 8.69 -6.37
CA ALA A 78 27.75 7.49 -6.46
C ALA A 78 26.27 7.81 -6.37
N PHE A 79 25.86 8.64 -5.40
CA PHE A 79 24.46 9.03 -5.26
C PHE A 79 23.96 9.81 -6.49
N ALA A 80 24.74 10.76 -7.01
CA ALA A 80 24.36 11.52 -8.19
C ALA A 80 24.15 10.62 -9.42
N ASN A 81 25.09 9.71 -9.70
CA ASN A 81 25.02 8.82 -10.87
C ASN A 81 23.90 7.80 -10.74
N ILE A 82 23.72 7.18 -9.54
CA ILE A 82 22.64 6.22 -9.29
C ILE A 82 21.29 6.92 -9.39
N SER A 83 21.16 8.13 -8.85
CA SER A 83 19.92 8.91 -8.93
C SER A 83 19.56 9.27 -10.38
N ALA A 84 20.55 9.60 -11.20
CA ALA A 84 20.33 9.86 -12.64
C ALA A 84 19.80 8.60 -13.35
N ALA A 85 20.37 7.42 -13.05
CA ALA A 85 19.91 6.14 -13.60
C ALA A 85 18.49 5.77 -13.14
N LEU A 86 18.17 6.00 -11.86
CA LEU A 86 16.85 5.74 -11.30
C LEU A 86 15.79 6.68 -11.90
N ASN A 87 16.10 7.96 -12.06
CA ASN A 87 15.18 8.92 -12.69
C ASN A 87 14.90 8.54 -14.14
N LYS A 88 15.94 8.23 -14.93
CA LYS A 88 15.78 7.80 -16.32
C LYS A 88 14.90 6.54 -16.40
N PHE A 89 15.16 5.53 -15.58
CA PHE A 89 14.37 4.33 -15.54
C PHE A 89 12.91 4.62 -15.15
N ALA A 90 12.69 5.49 -14.16
CA ALA A 90 11.36 5.86 -13.71
C ALA A 90 10.56 6.58 -14.80
N GLU A 91 11.21 7.48 -15.54
CA GLU A 91 10.61 8.16 -16.71
C GLU A 91 10.19 7.17 -17.79
N GLU A 92 11.12 6.29 -18.22
CA GLU A 92 10.88 5.28 -19.25
C GLU A 92 9.74 4.31 -18.86
N ALA A 93 9.67 3.95 -17.58
CA ALA A 93 8.68 3.01 -17.04
C ALA A 93 7.41 3.68 -16.49
N GLN A 94 7.30 5.01 -16.58
CA GLN A 94 6.18 5.80 -16.05
C GLN A 94 5.89 5.51 -14.56
N ILE A 95 6.94 5.43 -13.75
CA ILE A 95 6.85 5.17 -12.32
C ILE A 95 6.70 6.49 -11.55
N PRO A 96 5.68 6.67 -10.68
CA PRO A 96 5.47 7.90 -9.92
C PRO A 96 6.44 8.00 -8.73
N VAL A 97 7.71 8.33 -8.99
CA VAL A 97 8.73 8.50 -7.94
C VAL A 97 8.48 9.79 -7.16
N LYS A 98 8.40 9.68 -5.84
CA LYS A 98 8.23 10.81 -4.93
C LYS A 98 9.56 11.39 -4.48
N ALA A 99 10.54 10.52 -4.22
CA ALA A 99 11.88 10.95 -3.85
C ALA A 99 12.91 9.85 -4.11
N ILE A 100 14.17 10.27 -4.25
CA ILE A 100 15.35 9.41 -4.19
C ILE A 100 16.20 9.94 -3.04
N ILE A 101 16.47 9.10 -2.03
CA ILE A 101 17.12 9.50 -0.79
C ILE A 101 18.40 8.68 -0.60
N PRO A 102 19.54 9.34 -0.30
CA PRO A 102 20.73 8.63 0.14
C PRO A 102 20.53 8.20 1.59
N VAL A 103 20.73 6.93 1.90
CA VAL A 103 20.63 6.41 3.26
C VAL A 103 21.84 5.56 3.62
N SER A 104 22.18 5.53 4.90
CA SER A 104 23.01 4.50 5.48
C SER A 104 22.26 3.85 6.64
N ALA A 105 21.75 2.66 6.41
CA ALA A 105 21.08 1.90 7.47
C ALA A 105 22.03 1.48 8.59
N LEU A 106 23.35 1.36 8.29
CA LEU A 106 24.36 1.00 9.28
C LEU A 106 24.64 2.14 10.27
N ILE A 107 24.79 3.37 9.76
CA ILE A 107 25.14 4.55 10.57
C ILE A 107 23.89 5.32 11.00
N GLY A 108 22.74 5.11 10.32
CA GLY A 108 21.48 5.80 10.57
C GLY A 108 21.29 7.09 9.77
N TYR A 109 22.20 7.43 8.84
CA TYR A 109 22.11 8.68 8.08
C TYR A 109 20.87 8.70 7.19
N ASN A 110 20.09 9.77 7.28
CA ASN A 110 18.83 9.99 6.57
C ASN A 110 17.78 8.87 6.74
N VAL A 111 17.86 8.07 7.79
CA VAL A 111 16.85 7.05 8.10
C VAL A 111 15.73 7.68 8.95
N VAL A 112 16.03 8.12 10.16
CA VAL A 112 15.10 8.80 11.05
C VAL A 112 15.29 10.31 10.93
N ASP A 113 16.50 10.78 11.25
CA ASP A 113 16.87 12.17 11.17
C ASP A 113 17.56 12.50 9.85
N ALA A 114 17.28 13.68 9.33
CA ALA A 114 17.99 14.19 8.16
C ALA A 114 19.45 14.49 8.52
N ASN A 115 20.37 14.16 7.62
CA ASN A 115 21.77 14.54 7.68
C ASN A 115 22.12 15.49 6.53
N PRO A 116 21.87 16.80 6.69
CA PRO A 116 22.02 17.78 5.61
C PRO A 116 23.45 17.82 5.06
N GLY A 117 23.55 17.87 3.74
CA GLY A 117 24.83 17.94 3.01
C GLY A 117 25.46 16.58 2.74
N TRP A 118 25.08 15.52 3.43
CA TRP A 118 25.62 14.19 3.13
C TRP A 118 25.15 13.70 1.75
N CYS A 119 26.10 13.29 0.92
CA CYS A 119 25.88 12.97 -0.49
C CYS A 119 25.25 14.12 -1.33
N GLY A 120 25.44 15.39 -0.90
CA GLY A 120 24.83 16.55 -1.55
C GLY A 120 23.31 16.65 -1.34
N TYR A 121 22.75 15.85 -0.45
CA TYR A 121 21.31 15.82 -0.17
C TYR A 121 20.94 16.76 0.98
N ASN A 122 19.88 17.56 0.79
CA ASN A 122 19.37 18.50 1.79
C ASN A 122 17.87 18.31 2.07
N GLY A 123 17.30 17.17 1.66
CA GLY A 123 15.90 16.85 1.91
C GLY A 123 15.65 16.21 3.28
N PRO A 124 14.42 15.82 3.57
CA PRO A 124 14.03 15.16 4.81
C PRO A 124 14.65 13.75 4.94
N GLY A 125 14.72 13.23 6.16
CA GLY A 125 15.00 11.82 6.39
C GLY A 125 13.88 10.91 5.86
N LEU A 126 14.16 9.62 5.70
CA LEU A 126 13.21 8.65 5.14
C LEU A 126 11.92 8.58 5.96
N LEU A 127 12.01 8.55 7.29
CA LEU A 127 10.85 8.51 8.18
C LEU A 127 9.98 9.77 8.00
N GLN A 128 10.59 10.95 8.03
CA GLN A 128 9.90 12.21 7.81
C GLN A 128 9.20 12.26 6.45
N LEU A 129 9.88 11.78 5.41
CA LEU A 129 9.27 11.71 4.08
C LEU A 129 8.05 10.79 4.09
N LEU A 130 8.13 9.60 4.66
CA LEU A 130 7.03 8.65 4.72
C LEU A 130 5.81 9.20 5.48
N GLU A 131 6.04 9.96 6.56
CA GLU A 131 4.98 10.63 7.32
C GLU A 131 4.28 11.73 6.52
N GLN A 132 4.95 12.35 5.56
CA GLN A 132 4.41 13.41 4.71
C GLN A 132 3.75 12.87 3.44
N LEU A 133 3.96 11.60 3.10
CA LEU A 133 3.31 11.03 1.92
C LEU A 133 1.79 11.01 2.12
N PRO A 134 1.04 11.37 1.08
CA PRO A 134 -0.41 11.26 1.16
C PRO A 134 -0.78 9.78 1.38
N ALA A 135 -1.46 9.50 2.48
CA ALA A 135 -2.22 8.25 2.56
C ALA A 135 -3.25 8.26 1.43
N THR A 136 -3.59 7.08 0.94
CA THR A 136 -4.64 6.95 -0.10
C THR A 136 -5.85 7.81 0.32
N PRO A 137 -6.29 8.80 -0.47
CA PRO A 137 -7.36 9.69 -0.07
C PRO A 137 -8.56 8.86 0.38
N ALA A 138 -9.22 9.26 1.47
CA ALA A 138 -10.53 8.75 1.81
C ALA A 138 -11.40 8.96 0.57
N ASP A 139 -11.68 7.89 -0.16
CA ASP A 139 -12.23 7.94 -1.48
C ASP A 139 -13.65 8.54 -1.38
N THR A 140 -13.90 9.62 -2.11
CA THR A 140 -15.24 10.22 -2.26
C THR A 140 -16.12 9.41 -3.22
N ALA A 141 -15.60 8.27 -3.72
CA ALA A 141 -16.34 7.36 -4.56
C ALA A 141 -17.56 6.76 -3.83
N PRO A 142 -18.56 6.29 -4.56
CA PRO A 142 -19.68 5.55 -3.98
C PRO A 142 -19.19 4.38 -3.11
N PHE A 143 -20.02 4.02 -2.13
CA PHE A 143 -19.72 2.86 -1.29
C PHE A 143 -19.52 1.61 -2.15
N ALA A 144 -18.43 0.89 -1.88
CA ALA A 144 -18.12 -0.38 -2.51
C ALA A 144 -17.43 -1.30 -1.49
N PHE A 145 -17.95 -2.51 -1.36
CA PHE A 145 -17.53 -3.47 -0.37
C PHE A 145 -17.49 -4.88 -0.97
N PRO A 146 -16.30 -5.41 -1.30
CA PRO A 146 -16.13 -6.78 -1.75
C PRO A 146 -16.31 -7.74 -0.57
N VAL A 147 -17.24 -8.69 -0.71
CA VAL A 147 -17.48 -9.71 0.31
C VAL A 147 -16.35 -10.74 0.30
N GLN A 148 -15.56 -10.78 1.35
CA GLN A 148 -14.44 -11.70 1.51
C GLN A 148 -14.80 -12.95 2.29
N TRP A 149 -15.75 -12.82 3.22
CA TRP A 149 -16.23 -13.91 4.05
C TRP A 149 -17.69 -13.72 4.43
N VAL A 150 -18.45 -14.83 4.53
CA VAL A 150 -19.85 -14.83 4.98
C VAL A 150 -19.95 -15.66 6.22
N GLU A 151 -20.33 -15.04 7.32
CA GLU A 151 -20.59 -15.71 8.61
C GLU A 151 -22.08 -15.86 8.82
N LYS A 152 -22.52 -17.05 9.24
CA LYS A 152 -23.91 -17.30 9.62
C LYS A 152 -24.05 -17.22 11.14
N PHE A 153 -24.97 -16.40 11.61
CA PHE A 153 -25.37 -16.46 13.02
C PHE A 153 -26.25 -17.70 13.25
N SER A 154 -25.81 -18.59 14.12
CA SER A 154 -26.54 -19.83 14.45
C SER A 154 -27.58 -19.68 15.59
N SER A 155 -27.61 -18.50 16.25
CA SER A 155 -28.33 -18.38 17.54
C SER A 155 -29.34 -17.25 17.65
N SER A 156 -29.63 -16.47 16.60
CA SER A 156 -30.61 -15.38 16.66
C SER A 156 -31.99 -15.86 16.24
N SER A 157 -32.95 -15.80 17.16
CA SER A 157 -34.40 -15.98 16.90
C SER A 157 -35.03 -14.73 16.25
N ASP A 158 -34.30 -13.64 16.13
CA ASP A 158 -34.77 -12.40 15.51
C ASP A 158 -34.57 -12.46 14.00
N THR A 159 -35.67 -12.68 13.31
CA THR A 159 -35.72 -12.75 11.83
C THR A 159 -35.83 -11.37 11.17
N SER A 160 -35.95 -10.28 11.91
CA SER A 160 -36.04 -8.92 11.39
C SER A 160 -34.68 -8.40 10.91
N GLN A 161 -33.59 -8.97 11.37
CA GLN A 161 -32.22 -8.70 10.92
C GLN A 161 -31.71 -9.91 10.16
N GLY A 162 -31.07 -9.69 9.02
CA GLY A 162 -30.46 -10.77 8.24
C GLY A 162 -29.55 -11.66 9.12
N ARG A 163 -29.67 -12.98 8.96
CA ARG A 163 -28.93 -13.96 9.75
C ARG A 163 -27.45 -14.11 9.37
N ARG A 164 -26.97 -13.26 8.48
CA ARG A 164 -25.61 -13.32 7.94
C ARG A 164 -24.86 -12.03 8.19
N VAL A 165 -23.57 -12.14 8.50
CA VAL A 165 -22.61 -11.03 8.49
C VAL A 165 -21.72 -11.19 7.28
N PHE A 166 -21.64 -10.16 6.48
CA PHE A 166 -20.75 -10.08 5.32
C PHE A 166 -19.48 -9.35 5.75
N TRP A 167 -18.38 -10.06 5.81
CA TRP A 167 -17.09 -9.52 6.20
C TRP A 167 -16.26 -9.16 4.97
N GLY A 168 -15.58 -8.01 5.04
CA GLY A 168 -14.68 -7.53 3.99
C GLY A 168 -13.97 -6.27 4.40
N ARG A 169 -13.22 -5.69 3.48
CA ARG A 169 -12.61 -4.37 3.61
C ARG A 169 -13.42 -3.39 2.79
N ILE A 170 -13.84 -2.27 3.36
CA ILE A 170 -14.52 -1.20 2.61
C ILE A 170 -13.53 -0.68 1.57
N ALA A 171 -13.82 -0.88 0.30
CA ALA A 171 -12.95 -0.49 -0.80
C ALA A 171 -13.03 1.02 -1.08
N SER A 172 -14.24 1.59 -0.98
CA SER A 172 -14.48 3.03 -1.17
C SER A 172 -15.76 3.47 -0.45
N GLY A 173 -15.88 4.77 -0.26
CA GLY A 173 -17.04 5.43 0.32
C GLY A 173 -17.28 5.09 1.79
N ASP A 174 -18.40 5.58 2.31
CA ASP A 174 -18.86 5.33 3.68
C ASP A 174 -20.15 4.53 3.66
N VAL A 175 -20.40 3.77 4.72
CA VAL A 175 -21.64 3.03 4.91
C VAL A 175 -22.19 3.25 6.31
N LYS A 176 -23.50 3.43 6.41
CA LYS A 176 -24.21 3.66 7.67
C LYS A 176 -25.45 2.77 7.77
N PRO A 177 -25.87 2.42 8.99
CA PRO A 177 -27.17 1.76 9.19
C PRO A 177 -28.30 2.59 8.55
N GLY A 178 -29.26 1.90 7.91
CA GLY A 178 -30.36 2.48 7.17
C GLY A 178 -30.09 2.84 5.70
N GLN A 179 -28.83 2.84 5.28
CA GLN A 179 -28.46 3.12 3.89
C GLN A 179 -28.90 1.98 2.98
N GLU A 180 -29.47 2.32 1.84
CA GLU A 180 -29.79 1.34 0.80
C GLU A 180 -28.55 1.02 -0.03
N ILE A 181 -28.31 -0.26 -0.25
CA ILE A 181 -27.19 -0.77 -1.04
C ILE A 181 -27.68 -1.76 -2.09
N THR A 182 -26.88 -1.94 -3.13
CA THR A 182 -27.15 -2.92 -4.21
C THR A 182 -26.12 -4.04 -4.15
N VAL A 183 -26.62 -5.27 -4.20
CA VAL A 183 -25.77 -6.47 -4.26
C VAL A 183 -25.42 -6.78 -5.72
N LEU A 184 -24.15 -6.81 -6.05
CA LEU A 184 -23.67 -7.16 -7.38
C LEU A 184 -23.03 -8.55 -7.41
N PRO A 185 -23.20 -9.34 -8.46
CA PRO A 185 -23.84 -9.00 -9.74
C PRO A 185 -25.37 -9.11 -9.76
N GLY A 186 -26.01 -9.59 -8.69
CA GLY A 186 -27.43 -9.92 -8.67
C GLY A 186 -28.40 -8.74 -8.81
N GLY A 187 -27.98 -7.50 -8.59
CA GLY A 187 -28.80 -6.28 -8.72
C GLY A 187 -29.91 -6.12 -7.66
N LYS A 188 -29.95 -6.99 -6.65
CA LYS A 188 -30.95 -6.90 -5.57
C LYS A 188 -30.55 -5.81 -4.58
N THR A 189 -31.54 -5.08 -4.05
CA THR A 189 -31.31 -4.02 -3.04
C THR A 189 -31.68 -4.49 -1.64
N ALA A 190 -30.99 -3.98 -0.65
CA ALA A 190 -31.29 -4.14 0.77
C ALA A 190 -30.84 -2.91 1.55
N LYS A 191 -31.30 -2.75 2.79
CA LYS A 191 -30.78 -1.75 3.71
C LYS A 191 -29.75 -2.35 4.64
N VAL A 192 -28.73 -1.58 4.94
CA VAL A 192 -27.77 -1.93 5.98
C VAL A 192 -28.46 -1.86 7.34
N ALA A 193 -28.59 -2.99 8.02
CA ALA A 193 -29.13 -3.02 9.37
C ALA A 193 -28.07 -2.62 10.40
N GLN A 194 -26.83 -3.09 10.23
CA GLN A 194 -25.75 -2.82 11.16
C GLN A 194 -24.38 -2.87 10.48
N VAL A 195 -23.45 -2.06 10.98
CA VAL A 195 -22.03 -2.11 10.61
C VAL A 195 -21.25 -2.52 11.87
N LEU A 196 -20.36 -3.48 11.73
CA LEU A 196 -19.51 -4.00 12.81
C LEU A 196 -18.05 -3.71 12.51
N ASP A 197 -17.27 -3.40 13.54
CA ASP A 197 -15.81 -3.31 13.44
C ASP A 197 -15.15 -4.72 13.51
N HIS A 198 -13.82 -4.75 13.47
CA HIS A 198 -13.04 -5.98 13.57
C HIS A 198 -13.24 -6.72 14.92
N ALA A 199 -13.66 -6.02 15.97
CA ALA A 199 -13.98 -6.59 17.27
C ALA A 199 -15.46 -7.01 17.38
N ARG A 200 -16.19 -6.99 16.25
CA ARG A 200 -17.62 -7.33 16.15
C ARG A 200 -18.54 -6.41 16.97
N GLN A 201 -18.07 -5.19 17.20
CA GLN A 201 -18.86 -4.19 17.90
C GLN A 201 -19.51 -3.24 16.86
N PRO A 202 -20.79 -2.83 17.11
CA PRO A 202 -21.43 -1.82 16.28
C PRO A 202 -20.61 -0.53 16.27
N LYS A 203 -20.14 -0.11 15.10
CA LYS A 203 -19.29 1.06 14.97
C LYS A 203 -19.26 1.56 13.53
N ASP A 204 -19.14 2.87 13.34
CA ASP A 204 -18.83 3.44 12.04
C ASP A 204 -17.41 3.01 11.60
N VAL A 205 -17.32 2.44 10.42
CA VAL A 205 -16.07 1.97 9.84
C VAL A 205 -15.80 2.75 8.55
N LYS A 206 -14.60 3.31 8.45
CA LYS A 206 -14.18 4.10 7.29
C LYS A 206 -13.65 3.24 6.15
N ALA A 207 -13.64 3.80 4.95
CA ALA A 207 -12.97 3.21 3.80
C ALA A 207 -11.54 2.78 4.15
N GLY A 208 -11.09 1.68 3.56
CA GLY A 208 -9.79 1.10 3.85
C GLY A 208 -9.71 0.22 5.11
N HIS A 209 -10.76 0.12 5.90
CA HIS A 209 -10.81 -0.72 7.11
C HIS A 209 -11.70 -1.95 6.92
N SER A 210 -11.44 -2.99 7.71
CA SER A 210 -12.27 -4.19 7.71
C SER A 210 -13.56 -3.95 8.49
N ALA A 211 -14.68 -4.37 7.92
CA ALA A 211 -16.00 -4.25 8.50
C ALA A 211 -16.82 -5.52 8.31
N GLY A 212 -17.80 -5.71 9.19
CA GLY A 212 -18.89 -6.65 9.02
C GLY A 212 -20.18 -5.90 8.70
N ILE A 213 -20.90 -6.30 7.68
CA ILE A 213 -22.18 -5.69 7.28
C ILE A 213 -23.30 -6.70 7.49
N ILE A 214 -24.36 -6.25 8.15
CA ILE A 214 -25.60 -7.00 8.33
C ILE A 214 -26.70 -6.29 7.53
N LEU A 215 -27.45 -7.04 6.76
CA LEU A 215 -28.56 -6.51 5.98
C LEU A 215 -29.90 -6.69 6.71
N ASP A 216 -30.89 -5.87 6.37
CA ASP A 216 -32.22 -5.88 6.93
C ASP A 216 -33.05 -7.12 6.53
N ARG A 217 -32.58 -7.85 5.51
CA ARG A 217 -33.20 -9.07 5.01
C ARG A 217 -32.16 -10.06 4.51
N GLU A 218 -32.58 -11.32 4.43
CA GLU A 218 -31.74 -12.35 3.83
C GLU A 218 -31.70 -12.18 2.30
N LEU A 219 -30.50 -12.03 1.77
CA LEU A 219 -30.20 -12.07 0.36
C LEU A 219 -29.15 -13.16 0.10
N ASP A 220 -29.22 -13.73 -1.09
CA ASP A 220 -28.20 -14.66 -1.55
C ASP A 220 -26.95 -13.86 -1.95
N VAL A 221 -26.04 -13.71 -0.99
CA VAL A 221 -24.77 -13.01 -1.15
C VAL A 221 -23.68 -13.99 -0.78
N SER A 222 -22.69 -14.10 -1.65
CA SER A 222 -21.57 -15.04 -1.51
C SER A 222 -20.23 -14.30 -1.49
N ARG A 223 -19.20 -15.02 -1.08
CA ARG A 223 -17.83 -14.53 -1.20
C ARG A 223 -17.52 -14.21 -2.67
N GLY A 224 -17.01 -13.01 -2.92
CA GLY A 224 -16.72 -12.48 -4.26
C GLY A 224 -17.78 -11.52 -4.79
N ASP A 225 -18.98 -11.49 -4.19
CA ASP A 225 -19.98 -10.49 -4.52
C ASP A 225 -19.59 -9.11 -3.95
N TRP A 226 -20.28 -8.08 -4.42
CA TRP A 226 -20.08 -6.70 -3.98
C TRP A 226 -21.35 -6.12 -3.39
N LEU A 227 -21.19 -5.33 -2.36
CA LEU A 227 -22.23 -4.49 -1.77
C LEU A 227 -21.93 -3.03 -2.08
#